data_82da77e663d657984f751be8394efbaf
#
_entry.id   82da77e663d657984f751be8394efbaf
#
_cell.length_a   1.000
_cell.length_b   1.000
_cell.length_c   1.000
_cell.angle_alpha   90.00
_cell.angle_beta   90.00
_cell.angle_gamma   90.00
#
_symmetry.space_group_name_H-M   'P 1'
#
loop_
_entity.id
_entity.type
_entity.pdbx_description
1 polymer ?
#
loop_
_entity_poly.entity_id
_entity_poly.type
_entity_poly.pdbx_seq_one_letter_code
_entity_poly.pdbx_strand_id
1 'polypeptide(L)'
;MQKQSLLISDLIEFAERHHGDGEVVSRRVEGDIHRYTWSDVSRRARQVANTLDAAQLAFSDRVATLAWNGYRHLELYFGVSGSGRVLHTINPRLHPDQISWIANHAEDKVLCFDMTFMPIIQAIHTKCQTIGQWVAMCDADKLPTDSGIPNLISYEAWIGNQSTQYQWPNFDENSASSMCYTSGTTGNPKAALYSHRSTILQIGRAHV
;
A
#
# COMPACT_ATOMS: atom_id res chain seq x y z
N MET A 1 -17.90 27.37 -12.17
CA MET A 1 -16.62 26.78 -11.73
C MET A 1 -16.81 25.27 -11.60
N GLN A 2 -16.03 24.48 -12.31
CA GLN A 2 -16.01 23.04 -12.10
C GLN A 2 -15.38 22.75 -10.73
N LYS A 3 -16.07 21.99 -9.90
CA LYS A 3 -15.51 21.47 -8.64
C LYS A 3 -14.95 20.07 -8.96
N GLN A 4 -13.63 19.95 -9.04
CA GLN A 4 -12.95 18.67 -9.17
C GLN A 4 -12.24 18.38 -7.84
N SER A 5 -12.49 17.21 -7.27
CA SER A 5 -11.79 16.74 -6.07
C SER A 5 -10.32 16.49 -6.39
N LEU A 6 -9.42 16.82 -5.47
CA LEU A 6 -7.99 16.51 -5.58
C LEU A 6 -7.75 15.10 -5.05
N LEU A 7 -7.80 14.10 -5.91
CA LEU A 7 -7.65 12.69 -5.57
C LEU A 7 -6.30 12.14 -6.06
N ILE A 8 -5.70 11.24 -5.28
CA ILE A 8 -4.42 10.59 -5.64
C ILE A 8 -4.56 9.81 -6.96
N SER A 9 -5.74 9.28 -7.26
CA SER A 9 -6.04 8.63 -8.55
C SER A 9 -5.80 9.55 -9.75
N ASP A 10 -6.04 10.87 -9.63
CA ASP A 10 -5.79 11.82 -10.71
C ASP A 10 -4.30 11.91 -11.07
N LEU A 11 -3.41 11.73 -10.08
CA LEU A 11 -1.96 11.75 -10.29
C LEU A 11 -1.48 10.58 -11.14
N ILE A 12 -1.96 9.37 -10.87
CA ILE A 12 -1.56 8.19 -11.64
C ILE A 12 -2.18 8.21 -13.04
N GLU A 13 -3.41 8.70 -13.19
CA GLU A 13 -4.01 8.90 -14.51
C GLU A 13 -3.28 9.97 -15.32
N PHE A 14 -2.86 11.06 -14.67
CA PHE A 14 -2.03 12.08 -15.31
C PHE A 14 -0.69 11.50 -15.76
N ALA A 15 -0.01 10.75 -14.89
CA ALA A 15 1.28 10.13 -15.21
C ALA A 15 1.15 9.15 -16.39
N GLU A 16 0.11 8.30 -16.40
CA GLU A 16 -0.16 7.39 -17.51
C GLU A 16 -0.40 8.14 -18.82
N ARG A 17 -1.23 9.18 -18.78
CA ARG A 17 -1.65 9.93 -20.00
C ARG A 17 -0.52 10.74 -20.62
N HIS A 18 0.32 11.36 -19.79
CA HIS A 18 1.31 12.34 -20.25
C HIS A 18 2.76 11.84 -20.20
N HIS A 19 3.01 10.80 -19.42
CA HIS A 19 4.34 10.23 -19.19
C HIS A 19 4.32 8.70 -19.22
N GLY A 20 3.35 8.10 -19.92
CA GLY A 20 3.10 6.66 -19.94
C GLY A 20 4.33 5.81 -20.25
N ASP A 21 5.17 6.25 -21.18
CA ASP A 21 6.42 5.57 -21.58
C ASP A 21 7.61 5.92 -20.67
N GLY A 22 7.45 6.86 -19.72
CA GLY A 22 8.49 7.24 -18.77
C GLY A 22 8.89 6.06 -17.89
N GLU A 23 10.19 5.81 -17.78
CA GLU A 23 10.73 4.66 -17.04
C GLU A 23 10.65 4.89 -15.54
N VAL A 24 10.23 3.83 -14.82
CA VAL A 24 10.30 3.71 -13.37
C VAL A 24 11.26 2.59 -13.03
N VAL A 25 12.29 2.91 -12.24
CA VAL A 25 13.36 1.98 -11.89
C VAL A 25 13.36 1.73 -10.40
N SER A 26 13.38 0.47 -10.02
CA SER A 26 13.37 0.05 -8.62
C SER A 26 14.37 -1.09 -8.38
N ARG A 27 15.19 -0.97 -7.34
CA ARG A 27 15.96 -2.09 -6.84
C ARG A 27 15.04 -3.00 -6.01
N ARG A 28 14.95 -4.26 -6.38
CA ARG A 28 14.13 -5.24 -5.65
C ARG A 28 14.87 -5.78 -4.42
N VAL A 29 14.11 -6.24 -3.44
CA VAL A 29 14.63 -6.97 -2.28
C VAL A 29 15.33 -8.27 -2.71
N GLU A 30 14.89 -8.84 -3.82
CA GLU A 30 15.48 -10.02 -4.48
C GLU A 30 16.90 -9.75 -5.02
N GLY A 31 17.32 -8.46 -5.11
CA GLY A 31 18.69 -8.06 -5.42
C GLY A 31 18.90 -7.55 -6.85
N ASP A 32 17.95 -7.75 -7.74
CA ASP A 32 17.97 -7.28 -9.12
C ASP A 32 17.31 -5.90 -9.30
N ILE A 33 17.32 -5.40 -10.52
CA ILE A 33 16.69 -4.13 -10.90
C ILE A 33 15.42 -4.41 -11.69
N HIS A 34 14.30 -3.94 -11.18
CA HIS A 34 13.03 -3.93 -11.89
C HIS A 34 12.89 -2.62 -12.68
N ARG A 35 12.56 -2.74 -13.96
CA ARG A 35 12.31 -1.60 -14.86
C ARG A 35 10.97 -1.78 -15.53
N TYR A 36 10.15 -0.75 -15.50
CA TYR A 36 8.84 -0.72 -16.15
C TYR A 36 8.42 0.74 -16.36
N THR A 37 7.24 0.99 -16.88
CA THR A 37 6.78 2.32 -17.26
C THR A 37 5.67 2.82 -16.34
N TRP A 38 5.35 4.13 -16.41
CA TRP A 38 4.19 4.67 -15.70
C TRP A 38 2.86 4.05 -16.16
N SER A 39 2.75 3.65 -17.43
CA SER A 39 1.60 2.85 -17.90
C SER A 39 1.50 1.52 -17.19
N ASP A 40 2.63 0.87 -16.91
CA ASP A 40 2.66 -0.37 -16.14
C ASP A 40 2.28 -0.14 -14.68
N VAL A 41 2.80 0.92 -14.04
CA VAL A 41 2.41 1.30 -12.66
C VAL A 41 0.91 1.49 -12.59
N SER A 42 0.33 2.25 -13.51
CA SER A 42 -1.10 2.54 -13.54
C SER A 42 -1.95 1.28 -13.71
N ARG A 43 -1.55 0.40 -14.65
CA ARG A 43 -2.20 -0.87 -14.88
C ARG A 43 -2.20 -1.75 -13.63
N ARG A 44 -1.04 -1.87 -12.97
CA ARG A 44 -0.87 -2.71 -11.78
C ARG A 44 -1.53 -2.11 -10.54
N ALA A 45 -1.57 -0.78 -10.41
CA ALA A 45 -2.34 -0.10 -9.38
C ALA A 45 -3.85 -0.40 -9.51
N ARG A 46 -4.39 -0.48 -10.75
CA ARG A 46 -5.78 -0.90 -10.99
C ARG A 46 -6.01 -2.36 -10.61
N GLN A 47 -5.04 -3.25 -10.82
CA GLN A 47 -5.13 -4.63 -10.36
C GLN A 47 -5.18 -4.69 -8.82
N VAL A 48 -4.39 -3.88 -8.12
CA VAL A 48 -4.49 -3.75 -6.64
C VAL A 48 -5.90 -3.31 -6.25
N ALA A 49 -6.44 -2.26 -6.86
CA ALA A 49 -7.79 -1.76 -6.54
C ALA A 49 -8.87 -2.84 -6.75
N ASN A 50 -8.82 -3.56 -7.89
CA ASN A 50 -9.72 -4.68 -8.15
C ASN A 50 -9.57 -5.83 -7.14
N THR A 51 -8.34 -6.10 -6.69
CA THR A 51 -8.08 -7.12 -5.66
C THR A 51 -8.76 -6.75 -4.33
N LEU A 52 -8.67 -5.47 -3.94
CA LEU A 52 -9.30 -4.98 -2.72
C LEU A 52 -10.83 -5.01 -2.80
N ASP A 53 -11.40 -4.72 -3.98
CA ASP A 53 -12.84 -4.83 -4.22
C ASP A 53 -13.30 -6.31 -4.17
N ALA A 54 -12.55 -7.22 -4.79
CA ALA A 54 -12.82 -8.65 -4.74
C ALA A 54 -12.73 -9.22 -3.30
N ALA A 55 -11.85 -8.67 -2.48
CA ALA A 55 -11.73 -8.98 -1.06
C ALA A 55 -12.79 -8.26 -0.20
N GLN A 56 -13.70 -7.48 -0.81
CA GLN A 56 -14.79 -6.75 -0.15
C GLN A 56 -14.30 -5.75 0.92
N LEU A 57 -13.12 -5.16 0.77
CA LEU A 57 -12.69 -4.09 1.65
C LEU A 57 -13.57 -2.86 1.44
N ALA A 58 -14.09 -2.33 2.54
CA ALA A 58 -14.93 -1.13 2.52
C ALA A 58 -14.12 0.16 2.28
N PHE A 59 -14.84 1.24 1.98
CA PHE A 59 -14.25 2.58 1.97
C PHE A 59 -13.61 2.89 3.32
N SER A 60 -12.43 3.49 3.30
CA SER A 60 -11.60 3.80 4.47
C SER A 60 -11.04 2.58 5.23
N ASP A 61 -11.22 1.35 4.79
CA ASP A 61 -10.47 0.22 5.34
C ASP A 61 -8.97 0.41 5.15
N ARG A 62 -8.18 -0.09 6.10
CA ARG A 62 -6.72 0.10 6.12
C ARG A 62 -6.02 -1.11 5.54
N VAL A 63 -5.07 -0.80 4.65
CA VAL A 63 -4.11 -1.76 4.09
C VAL A 63 -2.73 -1.36 4.61
N ALA A 64 -2.16 -2.18 5.46
CA ALA A 64 -0.85 -1.94 6.05
C ALA A 64 0.28 -2.36 5.12
N THR A 65 1.39 -1.65 5.20
CA THR A 65 2.65 -2.02 4.55
C THR A 65 3.80 -2.01 5.54
N LEU A 66 4.58 -3.08 5.55
CA LEU A 66 5.87 -3.19 6.22
C LEU A 66 6.92 -3.42 5.14
N ALA A 67 7.35 -2.35 4.48
CA ALA A 67 8.04 -2.42 3.20
C ALA A 67 9.11 -1.34 3.03
N TRP A 68 10.07 -1.64 2.16
CA TRP A 68 10.98 -0.66 1.60
C TRP A 68 10.32 0.10 0.46
N ASN A 69 10.96 1.21 0.02
CA ASN A 69 10.50 1.97 -1.14
C ASN A 69 10.85 1.21 -2.43
N GLY A 70 9.95 0.34 -2.87
CA GLY A 70 10.04 -0.45 -4.08
C GLY A 70 8.84 -0.25 -5.00
N TYR A 71 8.89 -0.85 -6.19
CA TYR A 71 7.84 -0.70 -7.20
C TYR A 71 6.48 -1.24 -6.73
N ARG A 72 6.45 -2.37 -6.02
CA ARG A 72 5.22 -2.94 -5.45
C ARG A 72 4.60 -2.01 -4.41
N HIS A 73 5.44 -1.32 -3.61
CA HIS A 73 4.95 -0.32 -2.65
C HIS A 73 4.36 0.90 -3.35
N LEU A 74 4.96 1.34 -4.48
CA LEU A 74 4.42 2.41 -5.32
C LEU A 74 3.04 2.05 -5.88
N GLU A 75 2.86 0.83 -6.37
CA GLU A 75 1.58 0.32 -6.86
C GLU A 75 0.51 0.28 -5.76
N LEU A 76 0.89 -0.17 -4.55
CA LEU A 76 0.01 -0.13 -3.38
C LEU A 76 -0.38 1.30 -3.02
N TYR A 77 0.55 2.26 -3.13
CA TYR A 77 0.27 3.66 -2.83
C TYR A 77 -0.88 4.20 -3.69
N PHE A 78 -0.84 3.96 -4.99
CA PHE A 78 -1.89 4.39 -5.91
C PHE A 78 -3.13 3.50 -5.84
N GLY A 79 -2.96 2.19 -5.79
CA GLY A 79 -4.08 1.24 -5.82
C GLY A 79 -4.95 1.30 -4.56
N VAL A 80 -4.35 1.38 -3.38
CA VAL A 80 -5.06 1.46 -2.11
C VAL A 80 -5.72 2.83 -1.96
N SER A 81 -4.93 3.91 -2.01
CA SER A 81 -5.46 5.26 -1.78
C SER A 81 -6.43 5.67 -2.89
N GLY A 82 -6.10 5.41 -4.16
CA GLY A 82 -6.96 5.76 -5.30
C GLY A 82 -8.31 5.08 -5.26
N SER A 83 -8.42 3.89 -4.67
CA SER A 83 -9.68 3.16 -4.52
C SER A 83 -10.48 3.53 -3.27
N GLY A 84 -10.06 4.56 -2.53
CA GLY A 84 -10.76 5.07 -1.35
C GLY A 84 -10.46 4.30 -0.05
N ARG A 85 -9.42 3.45 -0.05
CA ARG A 85 -8.88 2.81 1.16
C ARG A 85 -7.71 3.63 1.69
N VAL A 86 -7.27 3.34 2.89
CA VAL A 86 -6.18 4.08 3.55
C VAL A 86 -4.92 3.23 3.57
N LEU A 87 -3.86 3.73 2.93
CA LEU A 87 -2.56 3.08 3.01
C LEU A 87 -1.91 3.38 4.36
N HIS A 88 -1.67 2.34 5.16
CA HIS A 88 -1.01 2.45 6.44
C HIS A 88 0.47 2.03 6.32
N THR A 89 1.38 2.98 6.29
CA THR A 89 2.82 2.70 6.22
C THR A 89 3.39 2.51 7.63
N ILE A 90 3.82 1.29 7.93
CA ILE A 90 4.39 0.93 9.23
C ILE A 90 5.92 1.07 9.16
N ASN A 91 6.52 1.76 10.13
CA ASN A 91 7.97 1.88 10.22
C ASN A 91 8.59 0.53 10.62
N PRO A 92 9.41 -0.10 9.76
CA PRO A 92 9.97 -1.42 10.01
C PRO A 92 11.05 -1.45 11.12
N ARG A 93 11.46 -0.30 11.63
CA ARG A 93 12.43 -0.20 12.74
C ARG A 93 11.78 -0.26 14.11
N LEU A 94 10.45 -0.34 14.18
CA LEU A 94 9.74 -0.49 15.45
C LEU A 94 9.91 -1.91 16.02
N HIS A 95 9.78 -2.02 17.34
CA HIS A 95 9.75 -3.33 17.98
C HIS A 95 8.53 -4.14 17.53
N PRO A 96 8.62 -5.48 17.35
CA PRO A 96 7.50 -6.30 16.91
C PRO A 96 6.20 -6.11 17.70
N ASP A 97 6.28 -5.94 19.01
CA ASP A 97 5.09 -5.69 19.86
C ASP A 97 4.44 -4.33 19.54
N GLN A 98 5.23 -3.32 19.18
CA GLN A 98 4.68 -2.03 18.73
C GLN A 98 4.00 -2.17 17.37
N ILE A 99 4.59 -2.93 16.46
CA ILE A 99 3.99 -3.21 15.13
C ILE A 99 2.66 -3.91 15.29
N SER A 100 2.57 -4.97 16.12
CA SER A 100 1.31 -5.69 16.34
C SER A 100 0.25 -4.80 17.02
N TRP A 101 0.67 -3.97 17.98
CA TRP A 101 -0.24 -3.02 18.63
C TRP A 101 -0.79 -1.99 17.63
N ILE A 102 0.09 -1.41 16.79
CA ILE A 102 -0.28 -0.42 15.76
C ILE A 102 -1.25 -1.05 14.77
N ALA A 103 -0.97 -2.25 14.28
CA ALA A 103 -1.80 -2.94 13.31
C ALA A 103 -3.22 -3.21 13.86
N ASN A 104 -3.33 -3.63 15.11
CA ASN A 104 -4.61 -3.83 15.78
C ASN A 104 -5.33 -2.51 16.05
N HIS A 105 -4.62 -1.48 16.53
CA HIS A 105 -5.21 -0.17 16.81
C HIS A 105 -5.71 0.54 15.55
N ALA A 106 -5.00 0.36 14.43
CA ALA A 106 -5.43 0.84 13.12
C ALA A 106 -6.55 -0.02 12.52
N GLU A 107 -6.80 -1.21 13.07
CA GLU A 107 -7.71 -2.21 12.51
C GLU A 107 -7.36 -2.58 11.05
N ASP A 108 -6.08 -2.78 10.77
CA ASP A 108 -5.61 -3.16 9.44
C ASP A 108 -6.26 -4.47 8.97
N LYS A 109 -6.74 -4.51 7.73
CA LYS A 109 -7.42 -5.69 7.14
C LYS A 109 -6.48 -6.56 6.33
N VAL A 110 -5.51 -5.94 5.68
CA VAL A 110 -4.47 -6.59 4.89
C VAL A 110 -3.12 -6.04 5.34
N LEU A 111 -2.09 -6.89 5.39
CA LEU A 111 -0.71 -6.44 5.59
C LEU A 111 0.18 -6.97 4.48
N CYS A 112 0.75 -6.06 3.69
CA CYS A 112 1.75 -6.34 2.66
C CYS A 112 3.14 -6.10 3.23
N PHE A 113 4.09 -7.04 3.03
CA PHE A 113 5.42 -6.91 3.59
C PHE A 113 6.52 -7.41 2.66
N ASP A 114 7.67 -6.76 2.68
CA ASP A 114 8.87 -7.26 2.01
C ASP A 114 9.43 -8.49 2.72
N MET A 115 9.97 -9.43 1.95
CA MET A 115 10.54 -10.70 2.45
C MET A 115 11.60 -10.50 3.53
N THR A 116 12.29 -9.36 3.54
CA THR A 116 13.23 -8.97 4.60
C THR A 116 12.58 -9.00 6.00
N PHE A 117 11.27 -8.75 6.07
CA PHE A 117 10.52 -8.66 7.32
C PHE A 117 9.76 -9.94 7.67
N MET A 118 9.94 -11.02 6.93
CA MET A 118 9.32 -12.33 7.21
C MET A 118 9.49 -12.75 8.69
N PRO A 119 10.69 -12.66 9.31
CA PRO A 119 10.85 -13.03 10.72
C PRO A 119 10.01 -12.19 11.68
N ILE A 120 9.81 -10.91 11.36
CA ILE A 120 8.93 -10.02 12.16
C ILE A 120 7.48 -10.50 12.04
N ILE A 121 7.02 -10.76 10.81
CA ILE A 121 5.65 -11.22 10.57
C ILE A 121 5.39 -12.55 11.26
N GLN A 122 6.33 -13.49 11.20
CA GLN A 122 6.23 -14.78 11.93
C GLN A 122 6.10 -14.59 13.45
N ALA A 123 6.75 -13.57 14.01
CA ALA A 123 6.67 -13.26 15.45
C ALA A 123 5.36 -12.57 15.87
N ILE A 124 4.67 -11.87 14.95
CA ILE A 124 3.50 -11.03 15.30
C ILE A 124 2.18 -11.51 14.73
N HIS A 125 2.14 -12.36 13.69
CA HIS A 125 0.88 -12.68 13.00
C HIS A 125 -0.21 -13.21 13.92
N THR A 126 0.13 -14.01 14.93
CA THR A 126 -0.83 -14.51 15.91
C THR A 126 -1.37 -13.44 16.88
N LYS A 127 -0.67 -12.30 16.99
CA LYS A 127 -1.08 -11.15 17.81
C LYS A 127 -1.92 -10.14 17.04
N CYS A 128 -1.90 -10.19 15.70
CA CYS A 128 -2.66 -9.28 14.83
C CYS A 128 -4.05 -9.85 14.56
N GLN A 129 -5.04 -9.39 15.31
CA GLN A 129 -6.41 -9.96 15.33
C GLN A 129 -7.28 -9.46 14.17
N THR A 130 -6.93 -8.33 13.55
CA THR A 130 -7.74 -7.66 12.53
C THR A 130 -7.31 -7.98 11.10
N ILE A 131 -6.10 -8.54 10.94
CA ILE A 131 -5.54 -8.85 9.62
C ILE A 131 -6.07 -10.19 9.15
N GLY A 132 -6.87 -10.14 8.07
CA GLY A 132 -7.41 -11.34 7.42
C GLY A 132 -6.52 -11.89 6.29
N GLN A 133 -5.65 -11.05 5.74
CA GLN A 133 -4.80 -11.41 4.59
C GLN A 133 -3.37 -10.92 4.77
N TRP A 134 -2.41 -11.82 4.60
CA TRP A 134 -0.98 -11.54 4.59
C TRP A 134 -0.44 -11.62 3.16
N VAL A 135 0.29 -10.60 2.71
CA VAL A 135 0.80 -10.51 1.35
C VAL A 135 2.32 -10.32 1.38
N ALA A 136 3.06 -11.33 0.96
CA ALA A 136 4.50 -11.22 0.79
C ALA A 136 4.81 -10.52 -0.55
N MET A 137 5.52 -9.40 -0.50
CA MET A 137 5.87 -8.60 -1.68
C MET A 137 7.02 -9.25 -2.46
N CYS A 138 6.74 -10.43 -3.03
CA CYS A 138 7.67 -11.24 -3.80
C CYS A 138 7.01 -11.88 -5.02
N ASP A 139 7.82 -12.46 -5.89
CA ASP A 139 7.37 -13.28 -7.00
C ASP A 139 6.73 -14.57 -6.47
N ALA A 140 5.82 -15.18 -7.23
CA ALA A 140 5.05 -16.32 -6.77
C ALA A 140 5.94 -17.54 -6.42
N ASP A 141 7.02 -17.74 -7.17
CA ASP A 141 8.00 -18.83 -6.95
C ASP A 141 8.94 -18.60 -5.76
N LYS A 142 8.93 -17.38 -5.18
CA LYS A 142 9.74 -17.00 -4.01
C LYS A 142 8.99 -17.09 -2.69
N LEU A 143 7.68 -17.41 -2.74
CA LEU A 143 6.90 -17.59 -1.53
C LEU A 143 7.29 -18.86 -0.80
N PRO A 144 7.64 -18.84 0.50
CA PRO A 144 7.93 -20.05 1.27
C PRO A 144 6.71 -20.97 1.35
N THR A 145 6.91 -22.26 1.12
CA THR A 145 5.85 -23.28 1.18
C THR A 145 5.37 -23.57 2.60
N ASP A 146 6.24 -23.36 3.58
CA ASP A 146 5.94 -23.56 5.00
C ASP A 146 6.38 -22.34 5.81
N SER A 147 5.53 -21.33 5.83
CA SER A 147 5.79 -20.07 6.56
C SER A 147 5.20 -20.07 7.97
N GLY A 148 4.23 -20.95 8.24
CA GLY A 148 3.41 -20.93 9.45
C GLY A 148 2.40 -19.76 9.52
N ILE A 149 2.32 -18.91 8.50
CA ILE A 149 1.43 -17.74 8.45
C ILE A 149 0.15 -18.11 7.70
N PRO A 150 -1.03 -18.03 8.31
CA PRO A 150 -2.30 -18.34 7.65
C PRO A 150 -2.61 -17.33 6.55
N ASN A 151 -3.25 -17.79 5.46
CA ASN A 151 -3.65 -16.94 4.34
C ASN A 151 -2.51 -16.11 3.74
N LEU A 152 -1.28 -16.62 3.77
CA LEU A 152 -0.15 -15.96 3.13
C LEU A 152 -0.20 -16.19 1.61
N ILE A 153 -0.07 -15.12 0.85
CA ILE A 153 0.00 -15.13 -0.62
C ILE A 153 1.15 -14.24 -1.10
N SER A 154 1.74 -14.54 -2.25
CA SER A 154 2.69 -13.63 -2.89
C SER A 154 1.94 -12.47 -3.56
N TYR A 155 2.57 -11.31 -3.62
CA TYR A 155 1.99 -10.11 -4.23
C TYR A 155 1.62 -10.34 -5.70
N GLU A 156 2.49 -11.01 -6.46
CA GLU A 156 2.24 -11.27 -7.88
C GLU A 156 1.04 -12.22 -8.11
N ALA A 157 0.85 -13.21 -7.24
CA ALA A 157 -0.35 -14.06 -7.29
C ALA A 157 -1.60 -13.33 -6.81
N TRP A 158 -1.46 -12.43 -5.83
CA TRP A 158 -2.55 -11.68 -5.22
C TRP A 158 -3.22 -10.73 -6.21
N ILE A 159 -2.43 -10.04 -7.06
CA ILE A 159 -2.97 -9.11 -8.07
C ILE A 159 -3.08 -9.72 -9.48
N GLY A 160 -2.34 -10.81 -9.75
CA GLY A 160 -2.07 -11.28 -11.12
C GLY A 160 -3.30 -11.67 -11.94
N ASN A 161 -4.36 -12.16 -11.28
CA ASN A 161 -5.59 -12.58 -11.95
C ASN A 161 -6.65 -11.47 -12.03
N GLN A 162 -6.34 -10.27 -11.58
CA GLN A 162 -7.30 -9.17 -11.56
C GLN A 162 -7.27 -8.36 -12.85
N SER A 163 -8.41 -7.75 -13.18
CA SER A 163 -8.53 -6.85 -14.33
C SER A 163 -7.54 -5.68 -14.22
N THR A 164 -6.97 -5.32 -15.35
CA THR A 164 -6.16 -4.10 -15.51
C THR A 164 -7.01 -2.86 -15.77
N GLN A 165 -8.32 -3.02 -15.87
CA GLN A 165 -9.29 -1.93 -16.00
C GLN A 165 -9.95 -1.68 -14.63
N TYR A 166 -9.98 -0.44 -14.21
CA TYR A 166 -10.63 -0.01 -12.97
C TYR A 166 -11.13 1.42 -13.13
N GLN A 167 -12.36 1.66 -12.72
CA GLN A 167 -12.92 3.01 -12.70
C GLN A 167 -12.69 3.60 -11.30
N TRP A 168 -11.77 4.55 -11.19
CA TRP A 168 -11.49 5.20 -9.93
C TRP A 168 -12.73 5.90 -9.38
N PRO A 169 -13.13 5.64 -8.13
CA PRO A 169 -14.27 6.30 -7.52
C PRO A 169 -13.97 7.79 -7.26
N ASN A 170 -15.02 8.60 -7.35
CA ASN A 170 -14.94 10.01 -6.95
C ASN A 170 -15.55 10.18 -5.56
N PHE A 171 -14.82 10.81 -4.65
CA PHE A 171 -15.23 11.02 -3.26
C PHE A 171 -14.64 12.33 -2.70
N ASP A 172 -14.90 12.63 -1.42
CA ASP A 172 -14.41 13.85 -0.77
C ASP A 172 -12.87 13.81 -0.65
N GLU A 173 -12.21 14.82 -1.20
CA GLU A 173 -10.75 14.99 -1.15
C GLU A 173 -10.18 15.11 0.27
N ASN A 174 -11.02 15.41 1.27
CA ASN A 174 -10.64 15.44 2.67
C ASN A 174 -10.64 14.05 3.33
N SER A 175 -11.09 13.01 2.63
CA SER A 175 -10.96 11.62 3.08
C SER A 175 -9.50 11.24 3.26
N ALA A 176 -9.23 10.34 4.22
CA ALA A 176 -7.88 9.85 4.47
C ALA A 176 -7.36 9.05 3.27
N SER A 177 -6.15 9.35 2.82
CA SER A 177 -5.43 8.63 1.76
C SER A 177 -4.36 7.71 2.35
N SER A 178 -3.68 8.18 3.37
CA SER A 178 -2.62 7.43 4.03
C SER A 178 -2.55 7.75 5.53
N MET A 179 -1.91 6.84 6.24
CA MET A 179 -1.70 6.93 7.68
C MET A 179 -0.29 6.44 8.03
N CYS A 180 0.31 7.09 9.02
CA CYS A 180 1.52 6.57 9.66
C CYS A 180 1.48 6.83 11.17
N TYR A 181 2.17 5.99 11.93
CA TYR A 181 2.31 6.19 13.37
C TYR A 181 3.66 6.82 13.69
N THR A 182 3.64 7.79 14.59
CA THR A 182 4.85 8.35 15.16
C THR A 182 5.19 7.60 16.46
N SER A 183 6.49 7.39 16.70
CA SER A 183 6.99 6.89 17.98
C SER A 183 6.80 7.97 19.05
N GLY A 184 5.63 8.05 19.66
CA GLY A 184 5.35 9.05 20.71
C GLY A 184 6.46 9.03 21.78
N THR A 185 7.00 10.20 22.12
CA THR A 185 8.02 10.34 23.16
C THR A 185 7.48 10.03 24.56
N THR A 186 6.15 9.99 24.70
CA THR A 186 5.44 9.70 25.96
C THR A 186 4.15 8.96 25.67
N GLY A 187 4.12 7.65 25.92
CA GLY A 187 2.90 6.82 25.79
C GLY A 187 2.80 6.04 24.47
N ASN A 188 1.58 5.59 24.15
CA ASN A 188 1.32 4.79 22.95
C ASN A 188 1.56 5.60 21.66
N PRO A 189 1.97 4.94 20.57
CA PRO A 189 2.12 5.57 19.26
C PRO A 189 0.83 6.29 18.83
N LYS A 190 0.98 7.44 18.15
CA LYS A 190 -0.13 8.23 17.65
C LYS A 190 -0.18 8.19 16.13
N ALA A 191 -1.35 8.02 15.56
CA ALA A 191 -1.57 8.04 14.12
C ALA A 191 -1.61 9.49 13.59
N ALA A 192 -0.89 9.74 12.51
CA ALA A 192 -1.06 10.91 11.66
C ALA A 192 -1.79 10.48 10.39
N LEU A 193 -2.93 11.11 10.10
CA LEU A 193 -3.73 10.89 8.90
C LEU A 193 -3.46 11.99 7.88
N TYR A 194 -3.24 11.59 6.63
CA TYR A 194 -3.09 12.50 5.50
C TYR A 194 -4.30 12.34 4.59
N SER A 195 -4.97 13.46 4.26
CA SER A 195 -6.03 13.43 3.27
C SER A 195 -5.47 13.41 1.85
N HIS A 196 -6.29 13.05 0.87
CA HIS A 196 -5.96 13.15 -0.55
C HIS A 196 -5.53 14.58 -0.88
N ARG A 197 -6.35 15.58 -0.46
CA ARG A 197 -6.05 17.00 -0.64
C ARG A 197 -4.68 17.39 -0.08
N SER A 198 -4.39 17.03 1.18
CA SER A 198 -3.12 17.41 1.80
C SER A 198 -1.92 16.79 1.09
N THR A 199 -2.03 15.55 0.64
CA THR A 199 -0.98 14.83 -0.08
C THR A 199 -0.68 15.50 -1.42
N ILE A 200 -1.72 15.82 -2.21
CA ILE A 200 -1.54 16.47 -3.52
C ILE A 200 -0.95 17.87 -3.38
N LEU A 201 -1.41 18.65 -2.41
CA LEU A 201 -0.91 20.01 -2.22
C LEU A 201 0.52 20.07 -1.66
N GLN A 202 0.99 19.03 -0.96
CA GLN A 202 2.36 18.94 -0.47
C GLN A 202 3.38 18.63 -1.59
N ILE A 203 2.99 17.91 -2.61
CA ILE A 203 3.88 17.58 -3.75
C ILE A 203 4.40 18.87 -4.40
N GLY A 204 3.59 19.93 -4.47
CA GLY A 204 3.99 21.21 -5.03
C GLY A 204 4.98 22.02 -4.16
N ARG A 205 5.18 21.66 -2.88
CA ARG A 205 6.09 22.37 -1.96
C ARG A 205 7.50 21.78 -1.90
N ALA A 206 7.71 20.61 -2.49
CA ALA A 206 9.02 19.96 -2.50
C ALA A 206 10.05 20.61 -3.44
N HIS A 207 9.64 21.66 -4.18
CA HIS A 207 10.46 22.36 -5.15
C HIS A 207 10.76 23.83 -4.76
N VAL A 208 10.59 24.19 -3.50
CA VAL A 208 10.92 25.55 -3.00
C VAL A 208 12.14 25.50 -2.09
#